data_4b15abdb6bd1971dc610e17e6b4c6538
#
_entry.id   4b15abdb6bd1971dc610e17e6b4c6538
#
_cell.length_a   1.000
_cell.length_b   1.000
_cell.length_c   1.000
_cell.angle_alpha   90.00
_cell.angle_beta   90.00
_cell.angle_gamma   90.00
#
_symmetry.space_group_name_H-M   'P 1'
#
loop_
_entity.id
_entity.type
_entity.pdbx_description
1 polymer ?
#
loop_
_entity_poly.entity_id
_entity_poly.type
_entity_poly.pdbx_seq_one_letter_code
_entity_poly.pdbx_strand_id
1 'polypeptide(L)'
;KERPARSFWVFAALGAIVAIAFAALQHGGLGALSWSDLLLFGAVIAAAIGYAEGGLLARELGAWQTVSWALVLAMPLMVVLASTAAVIEPPHATPVQWLAFAYLAVVSMFLGFFAWYRGLAIGPMAQVSQVQLVQPVLTIAWAAMILHEAIGWATVVGGIAVIVCAGL
;
A
#
# COMPACT_ATOMS: atom_id res chain seq x y z
N LYS A 1 13.96 4.57 20.85
CA LYS A 1 12.50 4.77 20.58
C LYS A 1 12.36 6.07 19.82
N GLU A 2 12.05 5.99 18.54
CA GLU A 2 11.73 7.16 17.73
C GLU A 2 10.40 7.74 18.25
N ARG A 3 10.39 9.02 18.57
CA ARG A 3 9.15 9.73 18.94
C ARG A 3 8.85 10.70 17.82
N PRO A 4 7.82 10.46 16.99
CA PRO A 4 7.42 11.40 15.95
C PRO A 4 7.08 12.76 16.55
N ALA A 5 7.40 13.83 15.84
CA ALA A 5 7.04 15.18 16.23
C ALA A 5 5.52 15.34 16.28
N ARG A 6 5.01 16.30 17.06
CA ARG A 6 3.55 16.56 17.13
C ARG A 6 2.97 16.92 15.75
N SER A 7 3.74 17.61 14.92
CA SER A 7 3.36 17.90 13.52
C SER A 7 3.07 16.66 12.71
N PHE A 8 3.82 15.57 12.89
CA PHE A 8 3.57 14.30 12.22
C PHE A 8 2.12 13.80 12.45
N TRP A 9 1.65 13.81 13.71
CA TRP A 9 0.31 13.36 14.05
C TRP A 9 -0.79 14.26 13.48
N VAL A 10 -0.53 15.58 13.41
CA VAL A 10 -1.46 16.54 12.80
C VAL A 10 -1.58 16.28 11.30
N PHE A 11 -0.46 16.11 10.58
CA PHE A 11 -0.48 15.82 9.15
C PHE A 11 -1.03 14.43 8.84
N ALA A 12 -0.75 13.43 9.67
CA ALA A 12 -1.34 12.10 9.53
C ALA A 12 -2.88 12.13 9.70
N ALA A 13 -3.39 12.86 10.68
CA ALA A 13 -4.81 13.03 10.89
C ALA A 13 -5.48 13.79 9.72
N LEU A 14 -4.86 14.88 9.26
CA LEU A 14 -5.34 15.63 8.09
C LEU A 14 -5.36 14.77 6.83
N GLY A 15 -4.31 14.00 6.58
CA GLY A 15 -4.24 13.07 5.45
C GLY A 15 -5.33 12.01 5.51
N ALA A 16 -5.61 11.44 6.68
CA ALA A 16 -6.70 10.49 6.88
C ALA A 16 -8.09 11.13 6.61
N ILE A 17 -8.33 12.35 7.11
CA ILE A 17 -9.58 13.08 6.86
C ILE A 17 -9.75 13.35 5.36
N VAL A 18 -8.71 13.83 4.68
CA VAL A 18 -8.74 14.10 3.23
C VAL A 18 -9.02 12.80 2.45
N ALA A 19 -8.39 11.69 2.81
CA ALA A 19 -8.63 10.40 2.16
C ALA A 19 -10.07 9.90 2.34
N ILE A 20 -10.63 10.03 3.56
CA ILE A 20 -12.01 9.66 3.86
C ILE A 20 -12.99 10.56 3.10
N ALA A 21 -12.76 11.87 3.10
CA ALA A 21 -13.60 12.82 2.37
C ALA A 21 -13.57 12.56 0.85
N PHE A 22 -12.40 12.27 0.30
CA PHE A 22 -12.26 11.93 -1.11
C PHE A 22 -12.99 10.62 -1.45
N ALA A 23 -12.84 9.59 -0.64
CA ALA A 23 -13.57 8.33 -0.82
C ALA A 23 -15.09 8.53 -0.75
N ALA A 24 -15.57 9.32 0.21
CA ALA A 24 -16.99 9.64 0.36
C ALA A 24 -17.55 10.39 -0.87
N LEU A 25 -16.79 11.33 -1.43
CA LEU A 25 -17.18 12.06 -2.63
C LEU A 25 -17.24 11.16 -3.88
N GLN A 26 -16.34 10.22 -4.00
CA GLN A 26 -16.29 9.26 -5.13
C GLN A 26 -17.46 8.27 -5.10
N HIS A 27 -17.91 7.88 -3.92
CA HIS A 27 -18.99 6.89 -3.73
C HIS A 27 -20.39 7.53 -3.55
N GLY A 28 -20.53 8.83 -3.77
CA GLY A 28 -21.83 9.52 -3.71
C GLY A 28 -22.34 9.75 -2.29
N GLY A 29 -21.48 9.78 -1.29
CA GLY A 29 -21.78 10.05 0.11
C GLY A 29 -21.19 9.02 1.08
N LEU A 30 -21.38 9.25 2.38
CA LEU A 30 -21.10 8.26 3.43
C LEU A 30 -22.20 7.18 3.39
N GLY A 31 -22.19 6.37 2.32
CA GLY A 31 -23.08 5.22 2.18
C GLY A 31 -22.92 4.26 3.36
N ALA A 32 -23.88 3.38 3.57
CA ALA A 32 -23.82 2.38 4.62
C ALA A 32 -22.50 1.62 4.54
N LEU A 33 -21.73 1.63 5.63
CA LEU A 33 -20.51 0.85 5.77
C LEU A 33 -20.80 -0.61 5.41
N SER A 34 -20.12 -1.11 4.41
CA SER A 34 -20.24 -2.49 3.97
C SER A 34 -19.25 -3.38 4.74
N TRP A 35 -19.50 -4.67 4.74
CA TRP A 35 -18.52 -5.65 5.27
C TRP A 35 -17.16 -5.54 4.58
N SER A 36 -17.15 -5.22 3.29
CA SER A 36 -15.93 -5.00 2.51
C SER A 36 -15.10 -3.83 3.02
N ASP A 37 -15.75 -2.74 3.47
CA ASP A 37 -15.05 -1.57 4.01
C ASP A 37 -14.36 -1.89 5.34
N LEU A 38 -15.01 -2.72 6.19
CA LEU A 38 -14.40 -3.20 7.42
C LEU A 38 -13.18 -4.09 7.16
N LEU A 39 -13.25 -4.96 6.15
CA LEU A 39 -12.12 -5.80 5.75
C LEU A 39 -10.97 -4.94 5.20
N LEU A 40 -11.25 -3.94 4.39
CA LEU A 40 -10.24 -3.00 3.88
C LEU A 40 -9.59 -2.22 5.04
N PHE A 41 -10.37 -1.75 5.99
CA PHE A 41 -9.84 -1.06 7.17
C PHE A 41 -8.95 -1.98 8.01
N GLY A 42 -9.37 -3.23 8.21
CA GLY A 42 -8.56 -4.26 8.85
C GLY A 42 -7.23 -4.52 8.11
N ALA A 43 -7.29 -4.57 6.78
CA ALA A 43 -6.09 -4.75 5.95
C ALA A 43 -5.10 -3.57 6.08
N VAL A 44 -5.61 -2.33 6.15
CA VAL A 44 -4.77 -1.13 6.37
C VAL A 44 -4.08 -1.19 7.73
N ILE A 45 -4.81 -1.54 8.80
CA ILE A 45 -4.21 -1.70 10.14
C ILE A 45 -3.15 -2.81 10.13
N ALA A 46 -3.45 -3.96 9.55
CA ALA A 46 -2.51 -5.07 9.46
C ALA A 46 -1.25 -4.68 8.67
N ALA A 47 -1.40 -3.94 7.57
CA ALA A 47 -0.28 -3.44 6.78
C ALA A 47 0.58 -2.45 7.58
N ALA A 48 -0.04 -1.53 8.33
CA ALA A 48 0.68 -0.57 9.17
C ALA A 48 1.51 -1.26 10.25
N ILE A 49 0.94 -2.26 10.92
CA ILE A 49 1.66 -3.09 11.91
C ILE A 49 2.77 -3.86 11.22
N GLY A 50 2.49 -4.51 10.10
CA GLY A 50 3.46 -5.30 9.34
C GLY A 50 4.65 -4.47 8.86
N TYR A 51 4.44 -3.23 8.43
CA TYR A 51 5.54 -2.32 8.04
C TYR A 51 6.38 -1.88 9.25
N ALA A 52 5.73 -1.57 10.37
CA ALA A 52 6.42 -1.16 11.58
C ALA A 52 7.28 -2.30 12.15
N GLU A 53 6.68 -3.45 12.38
CA GLU A 53 7.37 -4.64 12.93
C GLU A 53 8.39 -5.19 11.93
N GLY A 54 8.04 -5.27 10.64
CA GLY A 54 8.95 -5.72 9.60
C GLY A 54 10.15 -4.79 9.41
N GLY A 55 9.97 -3.48 9.58
CA GLY A 55 11.07 -2.51 9.57
C GLY A 55 12.02 -2.68 10.76
N LEU A 56 11.49 -2.96 11.97
CA LEU A 56 12.29 -3.28 13.15
C LEU A 56 13.05 -4.59 12.95
N LEU A 57 12.38 -5.62 12.46
CA LEU A 57 12.97 -6.92 12.21
C LEU A 57 14.04 -6.87 11.12
N ALA A 58 13.86 -6.02 10.11
CA ALA A 58 14.84 -5.81 9.05
C ALA A 58 16.14 -5.14 9.54
N ARG A 59 16.10 -4.43 10.67
CA ARG A 59 17.31 -3.91 11.34
C ARG A 59 18.15 -5.01 11.98
N GLU A 60 17.51 -6.09 12.42
CA GLU A 60 18.16 -7.20 13.12
C GLU A 60 18.55 -8.33 12.16
N LEU A 61 17.63 -8.76 11.32
CA LEU A 61 17.82 -9.90 10.43
C LEU A 61 18.31 -9.54 9.03
N GLY A 62 18.06 -8.29 8.61
CA GLY A 62 18.24 -7.85 7.23
C GLY A 62 16.93 -7.87 6.43
N ALA A 63 16.85 -6.99 5.43
CA ALA A 63 15.61 -6.76 4.68
C ALA A 63 15.14 -8.00 3.89
N TRP A 64 16.05 -8.68 3.18
CA TRP A 64 15.68 -9.81 2.34
C TRP A 64 15.27 -11.04 3.18
N GLN A 65 15.93 -11.28 4.32
CA GLN A 65 15.57 -12.34 5.24
C GLN A 65 14.17 -12.11 5.82
N THR A 66 13.88 -10.88 6.26
CA THR A 66 12.58 -10.50 6.81
C THR A 66 11.46 -10.77 5.81
N VAL A 67 11.61 -10.32 4.56
CA VAL A 67 10.60 -10.57 3.51
C VAL A 67 10.47 -12.05 3.21
N SER A 68 11.58 -12.76 3.05
CA SER A 68 11.54 -14.19 2.72
C SER A 68 10.89 -15.03 3.81
N TRP A 69 11.21 -14.78 5.08
CA TRP A 69 10.57 -15.48 6.20
C TRP A 69 9.08 -15.12 6.33
N ALA A 70 8.71 -13.86 6.13
CA ALA A 70 7.30 -13.47 6.14
C ALA A 70 6.49 -14.22 5.06
N LEU A 71 7.04 -14.36 3.86
CA LEU A 71 6.40 -15.11 2.77
C LEU A 71 6.32 -16.61 3.07
N VAL A 72 7.39 -17.22 3.61
CA VAL A 72 7.39 -18.64 3.97
C VAL A 72 6.36 -18.93 5.07
N LEU A 73 6.26 -18.08 6.08
CA LEU A 73 5.28 -18.24 7.16
C LEU A 73 3.84 -18.00 6.69
N ALA A 74 3.63 -17.08 5.76
CA ALA A 74 2.32 -16.81 5.19
C ALA A 74 1.89 -17.87 4.14
N MET A 75 2.82 -18.61 3.56
CA MET A 75 2.58 -19.53 2.45
C MET A 75 1.47 -20.55 2.72
N PRO A 76 1.41 -21.25 3.87
CA PRO A 76 0.34 -22.25 4.10
C PRO A 76 -1.06 -21.62 4.02
N LEU A 77 -1.24 -20.47 4.65
CA LEU A 77 -2.51 -19.74 4.60
C LEU A 77 -2.83 -19.27 3.18
N MET A 78 -1.84 -18.71 2.48
CA MET A 78 -2.02 -18.20 1.11
C MET A 78 -2.32 -19.32 0.12
N VAL A 79 -1.72 -20.48 0.27
CA VAL A 79 -2.02 -21.65 -0.55
C VAL A 79 -3.47 -22.10 -0.37
N VAL A 80 -3.96 -22.16 0.87
CA VAL A 80 -5.36 -22.51 1.14
C VAL A 80 -6.30 -21.48 0.52
N LEU A 81 -6.07 -20.18 0.74
CA LEU A 81 -6.91 -19.12 0.20
C LEU A 81 -6.89 -19.09 -1.34
N ALA A 82 -5.71 -19.20 -1.95
CA ALA A 82 -5.59 -19.23 -3.41
C ALA A 82 -6.24 -20.46 -4.04
N SER A 83 -6.07 -21.62 -3.41
CA SER A 83 -6.69 -22.86 -3.88
C SER A 83 -8.21 -22.80 -3.80
N THR A 84 -8.77 -22.32 -2.70
CA THR A 84 -10.22 -22.14 -2.54
C THR A 84 -10.78 -21.14 -3.54
N ALA A 85 -10.09 -20.00 -3.73
CA ALA A 85 -10.50 -19.02 -4.73
C ALA A 85 -10.46 -19.58 -6.16
N ALA A 86 -9.41 -20.32 -6.51
CA ALA A 86 -9.29 -20.94 -7.83
C ALA A 86 -10.33 -22.04 -8.11
N VAL A 87 -10.83 -22.71 -7.08
CA VAL A 87 -11.93 -23.69 -7.22
C VAL A 87 -13.27 -22.98 -7.42
N ILE A 88 -13.50 -21.86 -6.71
CA ILE A 88 -14.76 -21.09 -6.82
C ILE A 88 -14.80 -20.34 -8.16
N GLU A 89 -13.71 -19.70 -8.52
CA GLU A 89 -13.57 -18.92 -9.75
C GLU A 89 -12.23 -19.26 -10.42
N PRO A 90 -12.23 -20.22 -11.36
CA PRO A 90 -11.02 -20.60 -12.06
C PRO A 90 -10.39 -19.42 -12.82
N PRO A 91 -9.10 -19.17 -12.67
CA PRO A 91 -8.44 -18.02 -13.29
C PRO A 91 -8.39 -18.20 -14.82
N HIS A 92 -9.05 -17.29 -15.53
CA HIS A 92 -8.99 -17.19 -16.99
C HIS A 92 -8.20 -15.93 -17.35
N ALA A 93 -6.96 -16.12 -17.82
CA ALA A 93 -6.10 -14.99 -18.17
C ALA A 93 -5.31 -15.29 -19.45
N THR A 94 -5.09 -14.24 -20.24
CA THR A 94 -4.21 -14.29 -21.41
C THR A 94 -2.75 -14.42 -20.98
N PRO A 95 -1.84 -14.88 -21.86
CA PRO A 95 -0.41 -14.96 -21.56
C PRO A 95 0.19 -13.60 -21.09
N VAL A 96 -0.28 -12.48 -21.66
CA VAL A 96 0.14 -11.14 -21.26
C VAL A 96 -0.27 -10.81 -19.84
N GLN A 97 -1.50 -11.15 -19.45
CA GLN A 97 -1.99 -10.96 -18.08
C GLN A 97 -1.21 -11.83 -17.08
N TRP A 98 -0.88 -13.07 -17.43
CA TRP A 98 -0.03 -13.93 -16.62
C TRP A 98 1.40 -13.36 -16.46
N LEU A 99 1.96 -12.80 -17.53
CA LEU A 99 3.27 -12.15 -17.46
C LEU A 99 3.24 -10.90 -16.58
N ALA A 100 2.20 -10.08 -16.71
CA ALA A 100 1.99 -8.92 -15.84
C ALA A 100 1.82 -9.32 -14.37
N PHE A 101 1.08 -10.38 -14.10
CA PHE A 101 0.94 -10.94 -12.75
C PHE A 101 2.28 -11.43 -12.19
N ALA A 102 3.07 -12.16 -12.98
CA ALA A 102 4.39 -12.60 -12.57
C ALA A 102 5.35 -11.41 -12.30
N TYR A 103 5.29 -10.36 -13.12
CA TYR A 103 6.03 -9.12 -12.88
C TYR A 103 5.63 -8.47 -11.55
N LEU A 104 4.34 -8.34 -11.27
CA LEU A 104 3.86 -7.79 -10.00
C LEU A 104 4.33 -8.63 -8.82
N ALA A 105 4.19 -9.96 -8.90
CA ALA A 105 4.57 -10.85 -7.82
C ALA A 105 6.08 -10.82 -7.54
N VAL A 106 6.91 -10.91 -8.57
CA VAL A 106 8.37 -11.04 -8.41
C VAL A 106 9.03 -9.67 -8.25
N VAL A 107 8.74 -8.73 -9.14
CA VAL A 107 9.46 -7.45 -9.17
C VAL A 107 8.86 -6.47 -8.16
N SER A 108 7.56 -6.26 -8.18
CA SER A 108 6.92 -5.26 -7.32
C SER A 108 6.80 -5.74 -5.87
N MET A 109 6.24 -6.94 -5.66
CA MET A 109 5.92 -7.43 -4.32
C MET A 109 7.08 -8.16 -3.62
N PHE A 110 7.99 -8.78 -4.35
CA PHE A 110 9.13 -9.46 -3.73
C PHE A 110 10.38 -8.58 -3.72
N LEU A 111 10.93 -8.23 -4.88
CA LEU A 111 12.16 -7.44 -4.97
C LEU A 111 11.96 -5.99 -4.47
N GLY A 112 10.81 -5.38 -4.75
CA GLY A 112 10.48 -4.04 -4.28
C GLY A 112 10.43 -3.96 -2.75
N PHE A 113 9.93 -4.99 -2.09
CA PHE A 113 9.91 -5.04 -0.63
C PHE A 113 11.30 -5.16 0.00
N PHE A 114 12.28 -5.72 -0.69
CA PHE A 114 13.67 -5.69 -0.19
C PHE A 114 14.19 -4.25 -0.10
N ALA A 115 13.95 -3.46 -1.15
CA ALA A 115 14.35 -2.05 -1.15
C ALA A 115 13.56 -1.28 -0.08
N TRP A 116 12.27 -1.53 0.04
CA TRP A 116 11.40 -0.90 1.03
C TRP A 116 11.85 -1.15 2.47
N TYR A 117 11.99 -2.42 2.86
CA TYR A 117 12.42 -2.77 4.21
C TYR A 117 13.87 -2.37 4.48
N ARG A 118 14.73 -2.34 3.46
CA ARG A 118 16.07 -1.78 3.60
C ARG A 118 16.01 -0.29 3.91
N GLY A 119 15.15 0.45 3.23
CA GLY A 119 14.91 1.88 3.53
C GLY A 119 14.44 2.10 4.97
N LEU A 120 13.45 1.33 5.42
CA LEU A 120 12.93 1.37 6.80
C LEU A 120 13.99 0.98 7.85
N ALA A 121 14.92 0.09 7.49
CA ALA A 121 15.98 -0.35 8.40
C ALA A 121 17.07 0.71 8.61
N ILE A 122 17.49 1.42 7.57
CA ILE A 122 18.61 2.38 7.63
C ILE A 122 18.19 3.81 7.94
N GLY A 123 16.96 4.20 7.64
CA GLY A 123 16.44 5.56 7.85
C GLY A 123 15.56 5.70 9.09
N PRO A 124 15.19 6.96 9.44
CA PRO A 124 14.13 7.21 10.42
C PRO A 124 12.81 6.66 9.86
N MET A 125 12.25 5.64 10.50
CA MET A 125 11.10 4.89 10.00
C MET A 125 9.90 5.80 9.68
N ALA A 126 9.65 6.80 10.53
CA ALA A 126 8.58 7.76 10.34
C ALA A 126 8.74 8.58 9.04
N GLN A 127 9.96 9.00 8.71
CA GLN A 127 10.23 9.78 7.49
C GLN A 127 10.22 8.89 6.24
N VAL A 128 10.81 7.70 6.32
CA VAL A 128 10.82 6.75 5.20
C VAL A 128 9.41 6.33 4.84
N SER A 129 8.53 6.08 5.82
CA SER A 129 7.15 5.70 5.56
C SER A 129 6.33 6.82 4.86
N GLN A 130 6.68 8.09 5.07
CA GLN A 130 6.02 9.22 4.38
C GLN A 130 6.25 9.20 2.86
N VAL A 131 7.37 8.66 2.39
CA VAL A 131 7.64 8.52 0.94
C VAL A 131 6.54 7.70 0.25
N GLN A 132 5.89 6.79 0.96
CA GLN A 132 4.77 6.00 0.41
C GLN A 132 3.56 6.86 0.05
N LEU A 133 3.39 8.03 0.66
CA LEU A 133 2.31 8.97 0.33
C LEU A 133 2.46 9.57 -1.08
N VAL A 134 3.64 9.52 -1.67
CA VAL A 134 3.87 9.92 -3.07
C VAL A 134 3.35 8.86 -4.05
N GLN A 135 3.21 7.60 -3.62
CA GLN A 135 2.79 6.49 -4.49
C GLN A 135 1.46 6.73 -5.21
N PRO A 136 0.37 7.19 -4.55
CA PRO A 136 -0.89 7.47 -5.26
C PRO A 136 -0.73 8.49 -6.38
N VAL A 137 0.09 9.52 -6.15
CA VAL A 137 0.33 10.58 -7.15
C VAL A 137 1.09 10.04 -8.35
N LEU A 138 2.14 9.23 -8.10
CA LEU A 138 2.88 8.57 -9.18
C LEU A 138 1.98 7.59 -9.94
N THR A 139 1.11 6.85 -9.24
CA THR A 139 0.16 5.93 -9.88
C THR A 139 -0.78 6.66 -10.82
N ILE A 140 -1.34 7.79 -10.40
CA ILE A 140 -2.21 8.64 -11.23
C ILE A 140 -1.43 9.18 -12.45
N ALA A 141 -0.20 9.67 -12.23
CA ALA A 141 0.63 10.18 -13.32
C ALA A 141 0.94 9.09 -14.36
N TRP A 142 1.31 7.89 -13.90
CA TRP A 142 1.57 6.76 -14.79
C TRP A 142 0.32 6.27 -15.51
N ALA A 143 -0.84 6.21 -14.85
CA ALA A 143 -2.11 5.86 -15.47
C ALA A 143 -2.46 6.83 -16.60
N ALA A 144 -2.31 8.15 -16.37
CA ALA A 144 -2.54 9.16 -17.40
C ALA A 144 -1.56 9.03 -18.57
N MET A 145 -0.27 8.81 -18.29
CA MET A 145 0.76 8.77 -19.33
C MET A 145 0.74 7.47 -20.15
N ILE A 146 0.51 6.33 -19.51
CA ILE A 146 0.60 5.02 -20.16
C ILE A 146 -0.75 4.53 -20.68
N LEU A 147 -1.81 4.72 -19.89
CA LEU A 147 -3.17 4.26 -20.24
C LEU A 147 -4.00 5.34 -20.91
N HIS A 148 -3.45 6.57 -21.04
CA HIS A 148 -4.16 7.73 -21.61
C HIS A 148 -5.48 8.02 -20.90
N GLU A 149 -5.55 7.72 -19.60
CA GLU A 149 -6.74 8.00 -18.81
C GLU A 149 -6.89 9.51 -18.56
N ALA A 150 -8.09 10.01 -18.72
CA ALA A 150 -8.41 11.40 -18.42
C ALA A 150 -8.37 11.64 -16.91
N ILE A 151 -7.45 12.47 -16.45
CA ILE A 151 -7.36 12.82 -15.03
C ILE A 151 -8.43 13.87 -14.73
N GLY A 152 -9.41 13.52 -13.89
CA GLY A 152 -10.39 14.48 -13.38
C GLY A 152 -9.76 15.49 -12.42
N TRP A 153 -10.27 16.71 -12.39
CA TRP A 153 -9.81 17.77 -11.47
C TRP A 153 -9.83 17.34 -10.01
N ALA A 154 -10.84 16.57 -9.59
CA ALA A 154 -10.93 16.03 -8.23
C ALA A 154 -9.74 15.14 -7.87
N THR A 155 -9.26 14.33 -8.81
CA THR A 155 -8.10 13.46 -8.63
C THR A 155 -6.80 14.26 -8.50
N VAL A 156 -6.64 15.33 -9.30
CA VAL A 156 -5.47 16.22 -9.21
C VAL A 156 -5.44 16.95 -7.87
N VAL A 157 -6.56 17.52 -7.45
CA VAL A 157 -6.67 18.25 -6.18
C VAL A 157 -6.45 17.31 -5.01
N GLY A 158 -7.04 16.11 -5.04
CA GLY A 158 -6.82 15.07 -4.01
C GLY A 158 -5.36 14.65 -3.92
N GLY A 159 -4.69 14.43 -5.04
CA GLY A 159 -3.27 14.11 -5.09
C GLY A 159 -2.37 15.20 -4.51
N ILE A 160 -2.61 16.46 -4.86
CA ILE A 160 -1.89 17.61 -4.31
C ILE A 160 -2.14 17.72 -2.80
N ALA A 161 -3.37 17.57 -2.34
CA ALA A 161 -3.71 17.62 -0.92
C ALA A 161 -2.96 16.54 -0.12
N VAL A 162 -2.86 15.31 -0.65
CA VAL A 162 -2.10 14.22 -0.01
C VAL A 162 -0.61 14.58 0.09
N ILE A 163 0.01 15.14 -0.97
CA ILE A 163 1.42 15.56 -0.95
C ILE A 163 1.66 16.64 0.11
N VAL A 164 0.78 17.66 0.16
CA VAL A 164 0.89 18.74 1.15
C VAL A 164 0.74 18.18 2.57
N CYS A 165 -0.18 17.24 2.79
CA CYS A 165 -0.34 16.57 4.08
C CYS A 165 0.84 15.66 4.45
N ALA A 166 1.60 15.16 3.46
CA ALA A 166 2.82 14.40 3.71
C ALA A 166 3.97 15.25 4.28
N GLY A 167 3.82 16.58 4.29
CA GLY A 167 4.84 17.49 4.83
C GLY A 167 6.05 17.64 3.91
N LEU A 168 5.88 17.39 2.63
CA LEU A 168 6.87 17.61 1.57
C LEU A 168 6.75 18.99 0.97
#